data_0ff82140ae3492a8a69310693d5acf9c
#
_entry.id   0ff82140ae3492a8a69310693d5acf9c
#
_cell.length_a   1.000
_cell.length_b   1.000
_cell.length_c   1.000
_cell.angle_alpha   90.00
_cell.angle_beta   90.00
_cell.angle_gamma   90.00
#
_symmetry.space_group_name_H-M   'P 1'
#
loop_
_entity.id
_entity.type
_entity.pdbx_description
1 polymer ?
#
loop_
_entity_poly.entity_id
_entity_poly.type
_entity_poly.pdbx_seq_one_letter_code
_entity_poly.pdbx_strand_id
1 'polypeptide(L)'
;MVFMVQKEAGERLLSPVGGKEYGPLCILLRWLSEPKRSFSVKRDSFAPAPHVDSVVLRFDMLERPDIDLAKAYRFVEAMFLQRRKKLLNNLKNALHDPQKAQRILQEAGLPEDIRPEQVNPADFLRLYRLTFEIK
;
A
#
# COMPACT_ATOMS: atom_id res chain seq x y z
N MET A 1 -2.03 -18.37 -1.62
CA MET A 1 -2.11 -18.19 -3.08
C MET A 1 -0.73 -18.00 -3.68
N VAL A 2 -0.52 -18.52 -4.88
CA VAL A 2 0.76 -18.43 -5.58
C VAL A 2 0.49 -17.89 -6.98
N PHE A 3 1.26 -16.90 -7.40
CA PHE A 3 1.14 -16.29 -8.73
C PHE A 3 2.51 -16.14 -9.37
N MET A 4 2.56 -16.35 -10.68
CA MET A 4 3.72 -16.02 -11.49
C MET A 4 3.43 -14.70 -12.20
N VAL A 5 4.33 -13.72 -12.03
CA VAL A 5 4.22 -12.40 -12.64
C VAL A 5 5.57 -12.00 -13.24
N GLN A 6 5.54 -11.02 -14.14
CA GLN A 6 6.78 -10.44 -14.64
C GLN A 6 7.60 -9.88 -13.48
N LYS A 7 8.92 -10.00 -13.57
CA LYS A 7 9.84 -9.61 -12.50
C LYS A 7 9.60 -8.18 -12.01
N GLU A 8 9.46 -7.23 -12.93
CA GLU A 8 9.25 -5.82 -12.57
C GLU A 8 7.94 -5.61 -11.83
N ALA A 9 6.85 -6.24 -12.28
CA ALA A 9 5.57 -6.16 -11.61
C ALA A 9 5.63 -6.78 -10.20
N GLY A 10 6.31 -7.91 -10.06
CA GLY A 10 6.50 -8.56 -8.76
C GLY A 10 7.29 -7.69 -7.79
N GLU A 11 8.34 -7.03 -8.26
CA GLU A 11 9.13 -6.12 -7.44
C GLU A 11 8.32 -4.92 -6.96
N ARG A 12 7.41 -4.41 -7.79
CA ARG A 12 6.49 -3.33 -7.38
C ARG A 12 5.56 -3.77 -6.26
N LEU A 13 5.00 -4.97 -6.37
CA LEU A 13 4.09 -5.50 -5.34
C LEU A 13 4.80 -5.73 -4.00
N LEU A 14 6.09 -6.05 -4.04
CA LEU A 14 6.90 -6.30 -2.84
C LEU A 14 7.64 -5.07 -2.36
N SER A 15 7.43 -3.90 -2.97
CA SER A 15 8.16 -2.69 -2.62
C SER A 15 8.04 -2.36 -1.13
N PRO A 16 9.17 -2.08 -0.45
CA PRO A 16 9.15 -1.76 0.97
C PRO A 16 8.59 -0.37 1.23
N VAL A 17 8.18 -0.12 2.47
CA VAL A 17 7.82 1.22 2.95
C VAL A 17 8.98 2.17 2.68
N GLY A 18 8.66 3.33 2.11
CA GLY A 18 9.67 4.31 1.70
C GLY A 18 10.22 4.08 0.30
N GLY A 19 9.92 2.94 -0.30
CA GLY A 19 10.36 2.62 -1.65
C GLY A 19 9.68 3.44 -2.73
N LYS A 20 10.34 3.58 -3.87
CA LYS A 20 9.84 4.37 -4.99
C LYS A 20 8.51 3.85 -5.54
N GLU A 21 8.33 2.54 -5.53
CA GLU A 21 7.14 1.87 -6.07
C GLU A 21 6.09 1.53 -4.99
N TYR A 22 6.34 1.91 -3.75
CA TYR A 22 5.39 1.71 -2.67
C TYR A 22 4.15 2.57 -2.88
N GLY A 23 2.98 1.96 -2.79
CA GLY A 23 1.73 2.66 -3.06
C GLY A 23 0.51 1.90 -2.57
N PRO A 24 -0.69 2.34 -2.97
CA PRO A 24 -1.96 1.80 -2.45
C PRO A 24 -2.11 0.29 -2.59
N LEU A 25 -1.70 -0.28 -3.72
CA LEU A 25 -1.84 -1.73 -3.94
C LEU A 25 -0.94 -2.52 -2.99
N CYS A 26 0.30 -2.04 -2.73
CA CYS A 26 1.19 -2.66 -1.76
C CYS A 26 0.56 -2.69 -0.37
N ILE A 27 -0.10 -1.61 0.01
CA ILE A 27 -0.76 -1.47 1.31
C ILE A 27 -1.94 -2.43 1.41
N LEU A 28 -2.80 -2.46 0.39
CA LEU A 28 -3.96 -3.37 0.35
C LEU A 28 -3.51 -4.83 0.47
N LEU A 29 -2.50 -5.23 -0.29
CA LEU A 29 -1.99 -6.60 -0.25
C LEU A 29 -1.47 -6.96 1.13
N ARG A 30 -0.83 -6.02 1.83
CA ARG A 30 -0.30 -6.26 3.18
C ARG A 30 -1.37 -6.25 4.26
N TRP A 31 -2.52 -5.66 4.00
CA TRP A 31 -3.68 -5.82 4.87
C TRP A 31 -4.29 -7.22 4.77
N LEU A 32 -4.21 -7.84 3.59
CA LEU A 32 -4.87 -9.11 3.29
C LEU A 32 -3.93 -10.31 3.38
N SER A 33 -2.62 -10.11 3.29
CA SER A 33 -1.65 -11.19 3.18
C SER A 33 -0.26 -10.76 3.59
N GLU A 34 0.63 -11.74 3.73
CA GLU A 34 2.08 -11.52 3.77
C GLU A 34 2.64 -11.94 2.41
N PRO A 35 2.97 -10.98 1.53
CA PRO A 35 3.54 -11.32 0.22
C PRO A 35 5.00 -11.72 0.38
N LYS A 36 5.40 -12.80 -0.30
CA LYS A 36 6.77 -13.31 -0.28
C LYS A 36 7.22 -13.69 -1.68
N ARG A 37 8.48 -13.41 -1.97
CA ARG A 37 9.11 -13.86 -3.20
C ARG A 37 9.57 -15.30 -3.01
N SER A 38 9.03 -16.23 -3.81
CA SER A 38 9.42 -17.62 -3.73
C SER A 38 10.67 -17.90 -4.55
N PHE A 39 10.62 -17.65 -5.87
CA PHE A 39 11.77 -17.85 -6.74
C PHE A 39 11.60 -17.09 -8.06
N SER A 40 12.72 -16.90 -8.77
CA SER A 40 12.74 -16.28 -10.09
C SER A 40 12.69 -17.35 -11.17
N VAL A 41 12.02 -17.05 -12.28
CA VAL A 41 11.94 -17.93 -13.45
C VAL A 41 12.53 -17.16 -14.63
N LYS A 42 13.59 -17.71 -15.22
CA LYS A 42 14.24 -17.11 -16.37
C LYS A 42 13.33 -17.17 -17.59
N ARG A 43 13.37 -16.11 -18.43
CA ARG A 43 12.54 -16.01 -19.63
C ARG A 43 12.74 -17.17 -20.61
N ASP A 44 13.95 -17.71 -20.69
CA ASP A 44 14.29 -18.83 -21.61
C ASP A 44 13.79 -20.18 -21.14
N SER A 45 13.15 -20.25 -19.95
CA SER A 45 12.46 -21.44 -19.45
C SER A 45 11.13 -21.70 -20.16
N PHE A 46 10.66 -20.78 -21.02
CA PHE A 46 9.37 -20.87 -21.71
C PHE A 46 9.57 -21.04 -23.22
N ALA A 47 8.55 -21.61 -23.87
CA ALA A 47 8.52 -21.75 -25.34
C ALA A 47 7.15 -21.34 -25.86
N PRO A 48 6.97 -20.13 -26.51
CA PRO A 48 8.01 -19.15 -26.79
C PRO A 48 8.46 -18.39 -25.53
N ALA A 49 9.72 -17.93 -25.52
CA ALA A 49 10.25 -17.20 -24.40
C ALA A 49 9.63 -15.80 -24.30
N PRO A 50 9.18 -15.34 -23.10
CA PRO A 50 8.76 -13.97 -22.90
C PRO A 50 9.95 -13.01 -22.98
N HIS A 51 9.67 -11.71 -23.11
CA HIS A 51 10.73 -10.69 -23.22
C HIS A 51 11.45 -10.41 -21.91
N VAL A 52 10.86 -10.76 -20.78
CA VAL A 52 11.38 -10.48 -19.43
C VAL A 52 11.30 -11.72 -18.56
N ASP A 53 12.14 -11.78 -17.55
CA ASP A 53 12.09 -12.82 -16.53
C ASP A 53 10.80 -12.69 -15.69
N SER A 54 10.40 -13.77 -15.07
CA SER A 54 9.25 -13.82 -14.18
C SER A 54 9.68 -14.11 -12.75
N VAL A 55 8.81 -13.80 -11.80
CA VAL A 55 8.97 -14.20 -10.40
C VAL A 55 7.71 -14.91 -9.95
N VAL A 56 7.87 -15.86 -9.05
CA VAL A 56 6.76 -16.52 -8.40
C VAL A 56 6.59 -15.89 -7.02
N LEU A 57 5.40 -15.38 -6.75
CA LEU A 57 5.04 -14.76 -5.49
C LEU A 57 4.08 -15.65 -4.72
N ARG A 58 4.31 -15.76 -3.41
CA ARG A 58 3.41 -16.44 -2.51
C ARG A 58 2.74 -15.42 -1.60
N PHE A 59 1.43 -15.53 -1.46
CA PHE A 59 0.65 -14.67 -0.59
C PHE A 59 0.06 -15.53 0.52
N ASP A 60 0.62 -15.42 1.72
CA ASP A 60 0.10 -16.11 2.90
C ASP A 60 -1.06 -15.28 3.43
N MET A 61 -2.29 -15.78 3.28
CA MET A 61 -3.48 -15.01 3.61
C MET A 61 -3.61 -14.78 5.11
N LEU A 62 -3.90 -13.53 5.48
CA LEU A 62 -4.17 -13.12 6.85
C LEU A 62 -5.67 -13.04 7.09
N GLU A 63 -6.05 -12.93 8.35
CA GLU A 63 -7.44 -12.63 8.70
C GLU A 63 -7.81 -11.26 8.12
N ARG A 64 -8.93 -11.23 7.38
CA ARG A 64 -9.39 -10.01 6.73
C ARG A 64 -9.81 -8.98 7.78
N PRO A 65 -9.33 -7.73 7.71
CA PRO A 65 -9.80 -6.68 8.62
C PRO A 65 -11.29 -6.41 8.40
N ASP A 66 -11.98 -6.10 9.50
CA ASP A 66 -13.42 -5.82 9.48
C ASP A 66 -13.67 -4.38 9.07
N ILE A 67 -13.47 -4.09 7.79
CA ILE A 67 -13.65 -2.77 7.18
C ILE A 67 -14.17 -2.93 5.75
N ASP A 68 -14.72 -1.84 5.21
CA ASP A 68 -15.05 -1.76 3.79
C ASP A 68 -13.74 -1.57 3.00
N LEU A 69 -13.22 -2.65 2.42
CA LEU A 69 -11.93 -2.63 1.71
C LEU A 69 -11.93 -1.67 0.52
N ALA A 70 -13.02 -1.57 -0.23
CA ALA A 70 -13.10 -0.68 -1.37
C ALA A 70 -13.01 0.79 -0.91
N LYS A 71 -13.70 1.14 0.15
CA LYS A 71 -13.67 2.48 0.72
C LYS A 71 -12.29 2.80 1.30
N ALA A 72 -11.69 1.84 2.02
CA ALA A 72 -10.35 2.00 2.58
C ALA A 72 -9.30 2.16 1.49
N TYR A 73 -9.41 1.39 0.41
CA TYR A 73 -8.49 1.51 -0.73
C TYR A 73 -8.59 2.88 -1.38
N ARG A 74 -9.81 3.39 -1.60
CA ARG A 74 -10.00 4.73 -2.14
C ARG A 74 -9.43 5.82 -1.23
N PHE A 75 -9.55 5.63 0.08
CA PHE A 75 -8.93 6.54 1.05
C PHE A 75 -7.40 6.55 0.89
N VAL A 76 -6.78 5.38 0.78
CA VAL A 76 -5.33 5.29 0.59
C VAL A 76 -4.92 5.92 -0.74
N GLU A 77 -5.68 5.68 -1.81
CA GLU A 77 -5.40 6.32 -3.10
C GLU A 77 -5.41 7.85 -2.99
N ALA A 78 -6.36 8.40 -2.25
CA ALA A 78 -6.43 9.85 -2.01
C ALA A 78 -5.19 10.36 -1.27
N MET A 79 -4.63 9.55 -0.37
CA MET A 79 -3.41 9.92 0.36
C MET A 79 -2.17 9.95 -0.54
N PHE A 80 -2.18 9.21 -1.66
CA PHE A 80 -1.10 9.20 -2.63
C PHE A 80 -1.34 10.11 -3.84
N LEU A 81 -2.43 10.87 -3.85
CA LEU A 81 -2.81 11.70 -4.99
C LEU A 81 -1.71 12.72 -5.33
N GLN A 82 -1.09 13.31 -4.33
CA GLN A 82 0.07 14.17 -4.47
C GLN A 82 1.23 13.56 -3.70
N ARG A 83 1.86 12.56 -4.30
CA ARG A 83 2.88 11.73 -3.66
C ARG A 83 4.06 12.53 -3.10
N ARG A 84 4.44 13.61 -3.79
CA ARG A 84 5.56 14.47 -3.36
C ARG A 84 5.20 15.42 -2.22
N LYS A 85 3.91 15.57 -1.92
CA LYS A 85 3.44 16.43 -0.84
C LYS A 85 3.36 15.64 0.45
N LYS A 86 3.31 16.36 1.57
CA LYS A 86 3.13 15.76 2.89
C LYS A 86 1.79 15.03 2.97
N LEU A 87 1.74 13.98 3.77
CA LEU A 87 0.50 13.26 4.04
C LEU A 87 -0.58 14.21 4.57
N LEU A 88 -0.22 15.14 5.43
CA LEU A 88 -1.15 16.12 5.99
C LEU A 88 -1.85 16.92 4.91
N ASN A 89 -1.13 17.33 3.85
CA ASN A 89 -1.73 18.07 2.74
C ASN A 89 -2.78 17.22 2.01
N ASN A 90 -2.48 15.94 1.78
CA ASN A 90 -3.43 15.03 1.15
C ASN A 90 -4.65 14.77 2.03
N LEU A 91 -4.46 14.66 3.35
CA LEU A 91 -5.56 14.54 4.30
C LEU A 91 -6.46 15.77 4.29
N LYS A 92 -5.88 16.96 4.32
CA LYS A 92 -6.63 18.22 4.26
C LYS A 92 -7.47 18.30 2.98
N ASN A 93 -6.89 17.93 1.85
CA ASN A 93 -7.60 17.94 0.58
C ASN A 93 -8.74 16.93 0.54
N ALA A 94 -8.53 15.74 1.09
CA ALA A 94 -9.54 14.68 1.09
C ALA A 94 -10.70 14.98 2.05
N LEU A 95 -10.40 15.55 3.22
CA LEU A 95 -11.40 15.78 4.26
C LEU A 95 -12.07 17.15 4.18
N HIS A 96 -11.46 18.10 3.48
CA HIS A 96 -11.91 19.51 3.44
C HIS A 96 -12.04 20.12 4.83
N ASP A 97 -11.25 19.62 5.79
CA ASP A 97 -11.26 20.06 7.17
C ASP A 97 -9.83 20.00 7.72
N PRO A 98 -9.09 21.13 7.68
CA PRO A 98 -7.69 21.15 8.14
C PRO A 98 -7.50 20.77 9.60
N GLN A 99 -8.43 21.17 10.47
CA GLN A 99 -8.32 20.87 11.90
C GLN A 99 -8.51 19.39 12.18
N LYS A 100 -9.49 18.77 11.53
CA LYS A 100 -9.74 17.33 11.64
C LYS A 100 -8.54 16.55 11.10
N ALA A 101 -7.99 16.96 9.96
CA ALA A 101 -6.82 16.30 9.36
C ALA A 101 -5.64 16.32 10.33
N GLN A 102 -5.35 17.45 10.92
CA GLN A 102 -4.24 17.59 11.87
C GLN A 102 -4.46 16.74 13.12
N ARG A 103 -5.68 16.73 13.65
CA ARG A 103 -6.02 15.90 14.81
C ARG A 103 -5.82 14.42 14.52
N ILE A 104 -6.29 13.95 13.37
CA ILE A 104 -6.15 12.55 12.96
C ILE A 104 -4.68 12.16 12.87
N LEU A 105 -3.87 12.99 12.24
CA LEU A 105 -2.44 12.75 12.12
C LEU A 105 -1.76 12.65 13.48
N GLN A 106 -2.10 13.54 14.40
CA GLN A 106 -1.56 13.52 15.76
C GLN A 106 -2.00 12.28 16.54
N GLU A 107 -3.28 11.90 16.43
CA GLU A 107 -3.81 10.70 17.10
C GLU A 107 -3.16 9.42 16.55
N ALA A 108 -2.78 9.41 15.28
CA ALA A 108 -2.05 8.30 14.69
C ALA A 108 -0.57 8.26 15.10
N GLY A 109 -0.09 9.32 15.76
CA GLY A 109 1.30 9.41 16.21
C GLY A 109 2.31 9.63 15.10
N LEU A 110 1.89 10.20 13.98
CA LEU A 110 2.74 10.41 12.81
C LEU A 110 3.33 11.82 12.80
N PRO A 111 4.58 11.98 12.32
CA PRO A 111 5.19 13.29 12.16
C PRO A 111 4.41 14.17 11.19
N GLU A 112 4.41 15.47 11.41
CA GLU A 112 3.70 16.42 10.56
C GLU A 112 4.27 16.51 9.15
N ASP A 113 5.55 16.23 8.98
CA ASP A 113 6.24 16.27 7.69
C ASP A 113 6.29 14.93 6.95
N ILE A 114 5.64 13.88 7.48
CA ILE A 114 5.67 12.56 6.85
C ILE A 114 5.00 12.58 5.47
N ARG A 115 5.59 11.84 4.54
CA ARG A 115 5.05 11.67 3.20
C ARG A 115 4.33 10.32 3.09
N PRO A 116 3.37 10.18 2.14
CA PRO A 116 2.60 8.94 2.02
C PRO A 116 3.45 7.68 1.89
N GLU A 117 4.54 7.73 1.11
CA GLU A 117 5.39 6.56 0.91
C GLU A 117 6.14 6.12 2.17
N GLN A 118 6.19 6.95 3.20
CA GLN A 118 6.85 6.64 4.46
C GLN A 118 5.93 5.98 5.50
N VAL A 119 4.63 5.89 5.19
CA VAL A 119 3.62 5.37 6.13
C VAL A 119 3.44 3.87 5.90
N ASN A 120 3.55 3.07 6.96
CA ASN A 120 3.38 1.63 6.86
C ASN A 120 1.89 1.24 6.76
N PRO A 121 1.58 0.00 6.32
CA PRO A 121 0.19 -0.42 6.13
C PRO A 121 -0.66 -0.36 7.40
N ALA A 122 -0.10 -0.69 8.55
CA ALA A 122 -0.82 -0.64 9.83
C ALA A 122 -1.24 0.78 10.19
N ASP A 123 -0.36 1.75 9.95
CA ASP A 123 -0.67 3.16 10.21
C ASP A 123 -1.71 3.71 9.23
N PHE A 124 -1.70 3.28 7.97
CA PHE A 124 -2.76 3.63 7.03
C PHE A 124 -4.12 3.08 7.48
N LEU A 125 -4.16 1.87 7.99
CA LEU A 125 -5.40 1.29 8.52
C LEU A 125 -5.90 2.09 9.71
N ARG A 126 -4.99 2.49 10.59
CA ARG A 126 -5.31 3.34 11.73
C ARG A 126 -5.85 4.71 11.31
N LEU A 127 -5.20 5.33 10.32
CA LEU A 127 -5.67 6.61 9.76
C LEU A 127 -7.08 6.48 9.19
N TYR A 128 -7.35 5.40 8.45
CA TYR A 128 -8.66 5.13 7.91
C TYR A 128 -9.72 5.02 9.02
N ARG A 129 -9.42 4.25 10.06
CA ARG A 129 -10.34 4.08 11.19
C ARG A 129 -10.60 5.39 11.92
N LEU A 130 -9.56 6.19 12.14
CA LEU A 130 -9.70 7.50 12.79
C LEU A 130 -10.52 8.46 11.92
N THR A 131 -10.30 8.45 10.62
CA THR A 131 -10.99 9.35 9.68
C THR A 131 -12.49 9.06 9.64
N PHE A 132 -12.88 7.80 9.64
CA PHE A 132 -14.28 7.38 9.54
C PHE A 132 -14.85 6.93 10.88
N GLU A 133 -14.13 7.16 11.98
CA GLU A 133 -14.56 6.89 13.35
C GLU A 133 -14.96 5.42 13.58
N ILE A 134 -14.21 4.50 12.98
CA ILE A 134 -14.40 3.05 13.11
C ILE A 134 -13.54 2.53 14.24
N LYS A 135 -14.14 1.77 15.14
CA LYS A 135 -13.46 1.17 16.28
C LYS A 135 -12.73 -0.15 15.92
#